data_24f06d8d3829afe7084fe099c12a35a5
#
_entry.id   24f06d8d3829afe7084fe099c12a35a5
#
_cell.length_a   1.000
_cell.length_b   1.000
_cell.length_c   1.000
_cell.angle_alpha   90.00
_cell.angle_beta   90.00
_cell.angle_gamma   90.00
#
_symmetry.space_group_name_H-M   'P 1'
#
loop_
_entity.id
_entity.type
_entity.pdbx_description
1 polymer ?
#
loop_
_entity_poly.entity_id
_entity_poly.type
_entity_poly.pdbx_seq_one_letter_code
_entity_poly.pdbx_strand_id
1 'polypeptide(L)'
;MWCHNPETQRFEQEIQYDAEKCTGCGVCAKVCPNGAVTMEDGRPKLDKKLCKLCGKCENFCTQGIREIVGQEYPVKTLVKELMKDLMFYEQSGGGVTLSGGEVMAMSTDYVLAIAKALKKEEVSLTIDTCGYVPYEKFEAILPYVDTFLYDVKVMDPELHKQYIGVDNKLILDLSLIHI
;
A
#
# COMPACT_ATOMS: atom_id res chain seq x y z
N MET A 1 8.56 -1.55 14.62
CA MET A 1 8.00 -0.63 13.60
C MET A 1 6.49 -0.79 13.61
N TRP A 2 5.75 0.27 13.77
CA TRP A 2 4.28 0.26 13.87
C TRP A 2 3.69 0.47 12.47
N CYS A 3 3.65 -0.56 11.68
CA CYS A 3 3.04 -0.53 10.35
C CYS A 3 1.99 -1.64 10.26
N HIS A 4 0.78 -1.28 9.82
CA HIS A 4 -0.34 -2.21 9.68
C HIS A 4 -0.16 -3.12 8.44
N ASN A 5 0.51 -2.59 7.42
CA ASN A 5 0.76 -3.25 6.15
C ASN A 5 2.28 -3.29 5.85
N PRO A 6 3.06 -4.14 6.54
CA PRO A 6 4.51 -4.16 6.42
C PRO A 6 5.02 -4.50 5.01
N GLU A 7 4.22 -5.16 4.19
CA GLU A 7 4.49 -5.45 2.78
C GLU A 7 4.61 -4.18 1.93
N THR A 8 3.88 -3.13 2.29
CA THR A 8 3.88 -1.86 1.56
C THR A 8 5.10 -0.98 1.81
N GLN A 9 5.99 -1.39 2.69
CA GLN A 9 7.29 -0.71 2.91
C GLN A 9 8.28 -0.95 1.76
N ARG A 10 7.93 -1.83 0.82
CA ARG A 10 8.72 -2.12 -0.38
C ARG A 10 7.85 -1.94 -1.60
N PHE A 11 8.43 -1.38 -2.66
CA PHE A 11 7.74 -1.21 -3.95
C PHE A 11 7.89 -2.42 -4.87
N GLU A 12 8.63 -3.44 -4.43
CA GLU A 12 8.86 -4.65 -5.21
C GLU A 12 7.74 -5.66 -4.99
N GLN A 13 7.39 -6.37 -6.04
CA GLN A 13 6.46 -7.49 -5.94
C GLN A 13 7.03 -8.58 -5.04
N GLU A 14 6.18 -9.18 -4.23
CA GLU A 14 6.55 -10.33 -3.42
C GLU A 14 5.40 -11.33 -3.26
N ILE A 15 5.74 -12.57 -2.91
CA ILE A 15 4.74 -13.57 -2.55
C ILE A 15 4.51 -13.53 -1.05
N GLN A 16 3.26 -13.35 -0.68
CA GLN A 16 2.80 -13.45 0.70
C GLN A 16 1.95 -14.70 0.92
N TYR A 17 1.73 -15.06 2.16
CA TYR A 17 0.77 -16.09 2.55
C TYR A 17 0.25 -15.84 3.97
N ASP A 18 -0.99 -16.20 4.21
CA ASP A 18 -1.61 -16.19 5.53
C ASP A 18 -1.10 -17.40 6.34
N ALA A 19 -0.20 -17.11 7.29
CA ALA A 19 0.43 -18.15 8.11
C ALA A 19 -0.57 -18.85 9.04
N GLU A 20 -1.62 -18.17 9.48
CA GLU A 20 -2.63 -18.73 10.38
C GLU A 20 -3.49 -19.78 9.68
N LYS A 21 -3.86 -19.52 8.42
CA LYS A 21 -4.66 -20.44 7.60
C LYS A 21 -3.83 -21.54 6.93
N CYS A 22 -2.49 -21.48 7.01
CA CYS A 22 -1.62 -22.45 6.37
C CYS A 22 -1.67 -23.81 7.07
N THR A 23 -2.06 -24.87 6.34
CA THR A 23 -2.09 -26.24 6.86
C THR A 23 -0.75 -26.98 6.79
N GLY A 24 0.29 -26.37 6.21
CA GLY A 24 1.62 -27.01 6.07
C GLY A 24 1.67 -28.14 5.04
N CYS A 25 0.76 -28.19 4.08
CA CYS A 25 0.64 -29.31 3.12
C CYS A 25 1.84 -29.48 2.18
N GLY A 26 2.74 -28.50 2.07
CA GLY A 26 3.98 -28.56 1.31
C GLY A 26 3.83 -28.48 -0.21
N VAL A 27 2.63 -28.31 -0.76
CA VAL A 27 2.41 -28.21 -2.22
C VAL A 27 3.20 -27.07 -2.83
N CYS A 28 3.24 -25.91 -2.18
CA CYS A 28 3.99 -24.76 -2.66
C CYS A 28 5.50 -25.02 -2.82
N ALA A 29 6.10 -25.84 -1.96
CA ALA A 29 7.50 -26.27 -2.10
C ALA A 29 7.68 -27.24 -3.27
N LYS A 30 6.77 -28.20 -3.45
CA LYS A 30 6.83 -29.21 -4.53
C LYS A 30 6.68 -28.60 -5.91
N VAL A 31 5.82 -27.59 -6.07
CA VAL A 31 5.56 -26.97 -7.39
C VAL A 31 6.52 -25.84 -7.75
N CYS A 32 7.38 -25.41 -6.82
CA CYS A 32 8.31 -24.33 -7.07
C CYS A 32 9.45 -24.76 -8.02
N PRO A 33 9.52 -24.24 -9.26
CA PRO A 33 10.51 -24.68 -10.23
C PRO A 33 11.93 -24.22 -9.89
N ASN A 34 12.04 -23.19 -9.04
CA ASN A 34 13.31 -22.58 -8.65
C ASN A 34 13.78 -23.04 -7.26
N GLY A 35 13.05 -23.94 -6.60
CA GLY A 35 13.35 -24.34 -5.23
C GLY A 35 13.31 -23.21 -4.21
N ALA A 36 12.63 -22.11 -4.54
CA ALA A 36 12.56 -20.91 -3.69
C ALA A 36 11.69 -21.10 -2.44
N VAL A 37 10.90 -22.15 -2.37
CA VAL A 37 10.07 -22.46 -1.21
C VAL A 37 10.55 -23.76 -0.60
N THR A 38 10.95 -23.72 0.66
CA THR A 38 11.31 -24.89 1.49
C THR A 38 10.30 -25.06 2.61
N MET A 39 10.27 -26.23 3.22
CA MET A 39 9.45 -26.47 4.42
C MET A 39 10.35 -26.53 5.65
N GLU A 40 10.10 -25.67 6.62
CA GLU A 40 10.79 -25.66 7.92
C GLU A 40 9.70 -25.74 9.00
N ASP A 41 9.83 -26.67 9.93
CA ASP A 41 8.88 -26.91 11.04
C ASP A 41 7.42 -26.97 10.59
N GLY A 42 7.16 -27.61 9.45
CA GLY A 42 5.82 -27.74 8.88
C GLY A 42 5.26 -26.44 8.24
N ARG A 43 6.07 -25.41 8.09
CA ARG A 43 5.70 -24.12 7.48
C ARG A 43 6.54 -23.82 6.24
N PRO A 44 5.96 -23.17 5.22
CA PRO A 44 6.72 -22.77 4.04
C PRO A 44 7.59 -21.56 4.34
N LYS A 45 8.85 -21.64 3.99
CA LYS A 45 9.82 -20.55 4.01
C LYS A 45 10.20 -20.16 2.60
N LEU A 46 10.18 -18.87 2.30
CA LEU A 46 10.49 -18.34 0.99
C LEU A 46 11.90 -17.76 0.96
N ASP A 47 12.74 -18.25 0.06
CA ASP A 47 13.97 -17.57 -0.34
C ASP A 47 13.65 -16.55 -1.45
N LYS A 48 13.63 -15.25 -1.09
CA LYS A 48 13.33 -14.15 -2.01
C LYS A 48 14.36 -14.05 -3.16
N LYS A 49 15.61 -14.49 -2.95
CA LYS A 49 16.65 -14.44 -4.00
C LYS A 49 16.43 -15.46 -5.12
N LEU A 50 15.86 -16.59 -4.77
CA LEU A 50 15.55 -17.66 -5.72
C LEU A 50 14.16 -17.48 -6.36
N CYS A 51 13.28 -16.72 -5.73
CA CYS A 51 11.91 -16.50 -6.21
C CYS A 51 11.91 -15.69 -7.52
N LYS A 52 11.20 -16.19 -8.52
CA LYS A 52 11.00 -15.53 -9.82
C LYS A 52 9.57 -15.04 -10.02
N LEU A 53 8.77 -14.97 -8.96
CA LEU A 53 7.37 -14.49 -8.99
C LEU A 53 6.52 -15.17 -10.07
N CYS A 54 6.74 -16.47 -10.32
CA CYS A 54 6.08 -17.20 -11.39
C CYS A 54 4.63 -17.62 -11.09
N GLY A 55 4.11 -17.32 -9.90
CA GLY A 55 2.73 -17.60 -9.49
C GLY A 55 2.39 -19.07 -9.22
N LYS A 56 3.27 -20.04 -9.52
CA LYS A 56 2.91 -21.46 -9.35
C LYS A 56 2.49 -21.83 -7.94
N CYS A 57 3.18 -21.33 -6.91
CA CYS A 57 2.83 -21.61 -5.52
C CYS A 57 1.52 -20.95 -5.08
N GLU A 58 1.09 -19.89 -5.73
CA GLU A 58 -0.21 -19.24 -5.58
C GLU A 58 -1.30 -20.09 -6.24
N ASN A 59 -1.15 -20.39 -7.54
CA ASN A 59 -2.12 -21.13 -8.34
C ASN A 59 -2.40 -22.55 -7.80
N PHE A 60 -1.41 -23.20 -7.21
CA PHE A 60 -1.52 -24.55 -6.66
C PHE A 60 -1.75 -24.59 -5.14
N CYS A 61 -1.94 -23.44 -4.50
CA CYS A 61 -2.25 -23.40 -3.08
C CYS A 61 -3.66 -23.95 -2.81
N THR A 62 -3.76 -25.10 -2.17
CA THR A 62 -5.05 -25.74 -1.88
C THR A 62 -5.95 -24.93 -0.96
N GLN A 63 -5.37 -24.00 -0.20
CA GLN A 63 -6.09 -23.10 0.72
C GLN A 63 -6.36 -21.71 0.11
N GLY A 64 -5.82 -21.39 -1.09
CA GLY A 64 -5.97 -20.08 -1.70
C GLY A 64 -5.40 -18.92 -0.88
N ILE A 65 -4.40 -19.18 -0.03
CA ILE A 65 -3.86 -18.22 0.93
C ILE A 65 -2.52 -17.58 0.49
N ARG A 66 -2.06 -17.90 -0.69
CA ARG A 66 -0.83 -17.31 -1.25
C ARG A 66 -1.19 -16.39 -2.38
N GLU A 67 -0.54 -15.23 -2.39
CA GLU A 67 -0.77 -14.22 -3.44
C GLU A 67 0.51 -13.47 -3.78
N ILE A 68 0.60 -12.99 -5.00
CA ILE A 68 1.61 -12.02 -5.42
C ILE A 68 1.06 -10.64 -5.11
N VAL A 69 1.71 -9.93 -4.18
CA VAL A 69 1.38 -8.54 -3.83
C VAL A 69 2.31 -7.57 -4.53
N GLY A 70 1.94 -6.28 -4.60
CA GLY A 70 2.73 -5.24 -5.26
C GLY A 70 2.44 -5.14 -6.76
N GLN A 71 1.18 -5.26 -7.18
CA GLN A 71 0.81 -5.08 -8.58
C GLN A 71 1.06 -3.64 -9.03
N GLU A 72 1.73 -3.48 -10.17
CA GLU A 72 1.90 -2.18 -10.81
C GLU A 72 0.64 -1.80 -11.60
N TYR A 73 0.15 -0.59 -11.34
CA TYR A 73 -0.97 -0.02 -12.07
C TYR A 73 -0.52 1.22 -12.85
N PRO A 74 -0.49 1.18 -14.20
CA PRO A 74 -0.39 2.40 -14.99
C PRO A 74 -1.55 3.34 -14.64
N VAL A 75 -1.30 4.65 -14.53
CA VAL A 75 -2.30 5.65 -14.12
C VAL A 75 -3.63 5.49 -14.86
N LYS A 76 -3.57 5.35 -16.20
CA LYS A 76 -4.78 5.18 -17.04
C LYS A 76 -5.58 3.93 -16.66
N THR A 77 -4.91 2.84 -16.33
CA THR A 77 -5.58 1.58 -15.94
C THR A 77 -6.22 1.73 -14.57
N LEU A 78 -5.49 2.32 -13.61
CA LEU A 78 -6.01 2.57 -12.26
C LEU A 78 -7.23 3.49 -12.29
N VAL A 79 -7.14 4.63 -12.98
CA VAL A 79 -8.27 5.56 -13.09
C VAL A 79 -9.48 4.89 -13.73
N LYS A 80 -9.30 4.10 -14.79
CA LYS A 80 -10.39 3.33 -15.40
C LYS A 80 -11.06 2.37 -14.42
N GLU A 81 -10.27 1.74 -13.55
CA GLU A 81 -10.79 0.83 -12.52
C GLU A 81 -11.59 1.60 -11.46
N LEU A 82 -11.06 2.71 -10.97
CA LEU A 82 -11.72 3.59 -9.99
C LEU A 82 -13.05 4.17 -10.51
N MET A 83 -13.12 4.48 -11.81
CA MET A 83 -14.31 5.04 -12.45
C MET A 83 -15.45 4.02 -12.64
N LYS A 84 -15.24 2.74 -12.35
CA LYS A 84 -16.34 1.75 -12.38
C LYS A 84 -17.41 2.05 -11.33
N ASP A 85 -17.03 2.70 -10.25
CA ASP A 85 -17.90 3.03 -9.12
C ASP A 85 -18.46 4.47 -9.20
N LEU A 86 -18.30 5.16 -10.34
CA LEU A 86 -18.72 6.55 -10.51
C LEU A 86 -20.18 6.79 -10.09
N MET A 87 -21.09 5.90 -10.46
CA MET A 87 -22.50 6.00 -10.11
C MET A 87 -22.70 6.04 -8.57
N PHE A 88 -21.90 5.31 -7.83
CA PHE A 88 -21.96 5.33 -6.36
C PHE A 88 -21.39 6.62 -5.79
N TYR A 89 -20.31 7.17 -6.37
CA TYR A 89 -19.76 8.46 -5.97
C TYR A 89 -20.76 9.59 -6.17
N GLU A 90 -21.44 9.64 -7.32
CA GLU A 90 -22.46 10.63 -7.63
C GLU A 90 -23.66 10.55 -6.67
N GLN A 91 -24.12 9.34 -6.34
CA GLN A 91 -25.27 9.14 -5.46
C GLN A 91 -24.98 9.46 -4.00
N SER A 92 -23.76 9.15 -3.53
CA SER A 92 -23.40 9.31 -2.10
C SER A 92 -22.74 10.65 -1.77
N GLY A 93 -22.30 11.41 -2.80
CA GLY A 93 -21.38 12.53 -2.61
C GLY A 93 -19.99 12.09 -2.13
N GLY A 94 -19.66 10.81 -2.30
CA GLY A 94 -18.37 10.22 -1.97
C GLY A 94 -17.33 10.40 -3.06
N GLY A 95 -16.31 9.54 -3.04
CA GLY A 95 -15.22 9.60 -4.00
C GLY A 95 -14.18 8.52 -3.76
N VAL A 96 -12.96 8.81 -4.14
CA VAL A 96 -11.81 7.90 -4.04
C VAL A 96 -10.95 8.25 -2.84
N THR A 97 -10.60 7.25 -2.03
CA THR A 97 -9.55 7.37 -1.02
C THR A 97 -8.31 6.61 -1.48
N LEU A 98 -7.21 7.32 -1.65
CA LEU A 98 -5.90 6.69 -1.83
C LEU A 98 -5.32 6.38 -0.45
N SER A 99 -5.10 5.12 -0.18
CA SER A 99 -4.59 4.57 1.08
C SER A 99 -3.68 3.37 0.79
N GLY A 100 -3.31 2.62 1.82
CA GLY A 100 -2.54 1.38 1.70
C GLY A 100 -1.28 1.43 2.52
N GLY A 101 -0.10 1.61 1.91
CA GLY A 101 1.14 1.95 2.60
C GLY A 101 1.18 3.44 2.92
N GLU A 102 2.23 4.13 2.47
CA GLU A 102 2.28 5.58 2.51
C GLU A 102 2.15 6.14 1.09
N VAL A 103 0.98 6.66 0.74
CA VAL A 103 0.68 7.22 -0.59
C VAL A 103 1.65 8.33 -0.96
N MET A 104 1.99 9.21 0.00
CA MET A 104 2.88 10.32 -0.23
C MET A 104 4.36 9.91 -0.38
N ALA A 105 4.73 8.67 -0.03
CA ALA A 105 6.05 8.11 -0.34
C ALA A 105 6.21 7.71 -1.81
N MET A 106 5.11 7.53 -2.54
CA MET A 106 5.11 7.25 -3.97
C MET A 106 5.73 8.40 -4.79
N SER A 107 5.97 8.17 -6.08
CA SER A 107 6.36 9.25 -6.99
C SER A 107 5.30 10.34 -7.02
N THR A 108 5.73 11.59 -6.82
CA THR A 108 4.83 12.75 -6.86
C THR A 108 4.11 12.85 -8.20
N ASP A 109 4.81 12.59 -9.31
CA ASP A 109 4.22 12.61 -10.65
C ASP A 109 3.11 11.58 -10.80
N TYR A 110 3.27 10.39 -10.22
CA TYR A 110 2.27 9.33 -10.27
C TYR A 110 1.02 9.72 -9.49
N VAL A 111 1.16 10.15 -8.25
CA VAL A 111 0.04 10.59 -7.40
C VAL A 111 -0.67 11.79 -8.01
N LEU A 112 0.10 12.78 -8.51
CA LEU A 112 -0.42 13.97 -9.18
C LEU A 112 -1.20 13.63 -10.46
N ALA A 113 -0.73 12.67 -11.25
CA ALA A 113 -1.42 12.23 -12.46
C ALA A 113 -2.78 11.58 -12.13
N ILE A 114 -2.86 10.78 -11.08
CA ILE A 114 -4.13 10.21 -10.58
C ILE A 114 -5.05 11.32 -10.10
N ALA A 115 -4.54 12.23 -9.24
CA ALA A 115 -5.32 13.32 -8.67
C ALA A 115 -5.91 14.25 -9.76
N LYS A 116 -5.11 14.61 -10.77
CA LYS A 116 -5.58 15.39 -11.93
C LYS A 116 -6.66 14.67 -12.74
N ALA A 117 -6.49 13.35 -12.92
CA ALA A 117 -7.46 12.57 -13.67
C ALA A 117 -8.81 12.49 -12.93
N LEU A 118 -8.81 12.24 -11.61
CA LEU A 118 -10.02 12.20 -10.79
C LEU A 118 -10.70 13.58 -10.73
N LYS A 119 -9.93 14.66 -10.57
CA LYS A 119 -10.46 16.04 -10.59
C LYS A 119 -11.16 16.39 -11.91
N LYS A 120 -10.62 15.90 -13.04
CA LYS A 120 -11.24 16.09 -14.36
C LYS A 120 -12.61 15.42 -14.48
N GLU A 121 -12.77 14.28 -13.82
CA GLU A 121 -14.02 13.52 -13.78
C GLU A 121 -14.94 13.96 -12.62
N GLU A 122 -14.60 15.08 -11.94
CA GLU A 122 -15.33 15.65 -10.82
C GLU A 122 -15.52 14.68 -9.64
N VAL A 123 -14.58 13.72 -9.47
CA VAL A 123 -14.57 12.77 -8.36
C VAL A 123 -13.75 13.31 -7.21
N SER A 124 -14.36 13.34 -6.02
CA SER A 124 -13.70 13.75 -4.79
C SER A 124 -12.52 12.83 -4.45
N LEU A 125 -11.40 13.42 -4.06
CA LEU A 125 -10.17 12.70 -3.69
C LEU A 125 -9.80 12.92 -2.25
N THR A 126 -9.68 11.83 -1.51
CA THR A 126 -9.11 11.78 -0.17
C THR A 126 -7.76 11.06 -0.21
N ILE A 127 -6.78 11.57 0.52
CA ILE A 127 -5.47 10.92 0.72
C ILE A 127 -5.30 10.59 2.19
N ASP A 128 -5.03 9.31 2.47
CA ASP A 128 -4.68 8.80 3.78
C ASP A 128 -3.14 8.75 3.91
N THR A 129 -2.58 9.50 4.86
CA THR A 129 -1.13 9.68 5.01
C THR A 129 -0.71 9.90 6.46
N CYS A 130 0.47 9.40 6.81
CA CYS A 130 1.13 9.75 8.08
C CYS A 130 1.89 11.08 7.99
N GLY A 131 1.99 11.71 6.83
CA GLY A 131 2.61 13.02 6.64
C GLY A 131 4.13 13.08 6.75
N TYR A 132 4.84 11.95 6.84
CA TYR A 132 6.30 11.94 6.98
C TYR A 132 7.01 12.07 5.62
N VAL A 133 6.74 13.18 4.93
CA VAL A 133 7.33 13.52 3.62
C VAL A 133 7.57 15.04 3.54
N PRO A 134 8.45 15.52 2.64
CA PRO A 134 8.67 16.96 2.43
C PRO A 134 7.38 17.68 2.00
N TYR A 135 7.23 18.95 2.45
CA TYR A 135 6.05 19.78 2.18
C TYR A 135 5.77 19.96 0.68
N GLU A 136 6.80 20.04 -0.14
CA GLU A 136 6.70 20.22 -1.59
C GLU A 136 5.85 19.13 -2.26
N LYS A 137 5.81 17.93 -1.68
CA LYS A 137 4.92 16.87 -2.17
C LYS A 137 3.45 17.19 -1.90
N PHE A 138 3.14 17.75 -0.74
CA PHE A 138 1.78 18.22 -0.43
C PHE A 138 1.40 19.39 -1.33
N GLU A 139 2.24 20.40 -1.43
CA GLU A 139 1.99 21.59 -2.24
C GLU A 139 1.64 21.23 -3.69
N ALA A 140 2.31 20.24 -4.27
CA ALA A 140 2.07 19.82 -5.64
C ALA A 140 0.67 19.21 -5.86
N ILE A 141 0.09 18.55 -4.85
CA ILE A 141 -1.18 17.83 -4.99
C ILE A 141 -2.38 18.55 -4.35
N LEU A 142 -2.13 19.51 -3.43
CA LEU A 142 -3.16 20.27 -2.73
C LEU A 142 -4.31 20.78 -3.62
N PRO A 143 -4.07 21.32 -4.83
CA PRO A 143 -5.14 21.83 -5.69
C PRO A 143 -6.13 20.74 -6.18
N TYR A 144 -5.78 19.46 -6.02
CA TYR A 144 -6.52 18.32 -6.57
C TYR A 144 -7.09 17.39 -5.50
N VAL A 145 -6.81 17.65 -4.22
CA VAL A 145 -7.24 16.82 -3.08
C VAL A 145 -8.29 17.57 -2.28
N ASP A 146 -9.38 16.90 -1.96
CA ASP A 146 -10.47 17.48 -1.19
C ASP A 146 -10.28 17.25 0.33
N THR A 147 -9.67 16.12 0.71
CA THR A 147 -9.49 15.75 2.12
C THR A 147 -8.17 15.01 2.33
N PHE A 148 -7.50 15.30 3.45
CA PHE A 148 -6.42 14.47 3.97
C PHE A 148 -6.89 13.78 5.26
N LEU A 149 -6.80 12.45 5.29
CA LEU A 149 -6.86 11.69 6.53
C LEU A 149 -5.44 11.62 7.08
N TYR A 150 -5.20 12.40 8.13
CA TYR A 150 -3.86 12.61 8.64
C TYR A 150 -3.62 11.79 9.89
N ASP A 151 -2.76 10.78 9.80
CA ASP A 151 -2.54 9.79 10.85
C ASP A 151 -1.38 10.17 11.77
N VAL A 152 -1.69 10.79 12.90
CA VAL A 152 -0.71 11.09 13.97
C VAL A 152 -0.69 9.93 14.95
N LYS A 153 0.35 9.08 14.86
CA LYS A 153 0.46 7.85 15.66
C LYS A 153 0.65 8.13 17.16
N VAL A 154 1.56 9.03 17.51
CA VAL A 154 1.91 9.38 18.89
C VAL A 154 2.30 10.87 18.95
N MET A 155 1.75 11.61 19.90
CA MET A 155 2.01 13.05 20.05
C MET A 155 3.36 13.32 20.75
N ASP A 156 3.76 12.49 21.69
CA ASP A 156 5.04 12.63 22.39
C ASP A 156 6.20 12.26 21.46
N PRO A 157 7.19 13.15 21.23
CA PRO A 157 8.26 12.92 20.27
C PRO A 157 9.20 11.79 20.65
N GLU A 158 9.46 11.57 21.94
CA GLU A 158 10.35 10.51 22.40
C GLU A 158 9.68 9.14 22.26
N LEU A 159 8.40 9.04 22.63
CA LEU A 159 7.61 7.82 22.42
C LEU A 159 7.42 7.55 20.92
N HIS A 160 7.20 8.59 20.11
CA HIS A 160 7.11 8.42 18.64
C HIS A 160 8.41 7.83 18.10
N LYS A 161 9.55 8.37 18.50
CA LYS A 161 10.87 7.87 18.10
C LYS A 161 11.12 6.43 18.58
N GLN A 162 10.68 6.11 19.79
CA GLN A 162 10.83 4.76 20.35
C GLN A 162 10.03 3.71 19.56
N TYR A 163 8.79 4.00 19.18
CA TYR A 163 7.88 3.04 18.54
C TYR A 163 7.95 3.07 17.02
N ILE A 164 8.18 4.23 16.42
CA ILE A 164 8.14 4.43 14.97
C ILE A 164 9.55 4.45 14.37
N GLY A 165 10.55 4.88 15.13
CA GLY A 165 11.95 4.97 14.71
C GLY A 165 12.40 6.38 14.29
N VAL A 166 11.46 7.33 14.18
CA VAL A 166 11.71 8.75 13.87
C VAL A 166 10.91 9.63 14.83
N ASP A 167 11.30 10.90 14.99
CA ASP A 167 10.49 11.87 15.71
C ASP A 167 9.28 12.31 14.88
N ASN A 168 8.34 13.02 15.51
CA ASN A 168 7.10 13.47 14.88
C ASN A 168 7.10 14.95 14.49
N LYS A 169 8.24 15.64 14.60
CA LYS A 169 8.27 17.11 14.38
C LYS A 169 7.76 17.47 12.98
N LEU A 170 8.28 16.80 11.94
CA LEU A 170 7.85 17.06 10.56
C LEU A 170 6.34 16.79 10.38
N ILE A 171 5.84 15.70 10.97
CA ILE A 171 4.42 15.34 10.92
C ILE A 171 3.55 16.43 11.53
N LEU A 172 3.93 16.91 12.73
CA LEU A 172 3.16 17.93 13.45
C LEU A 172 3.26 19.30 12.77
N ASP A 173 4.45 19.70 12.30
CA ASP A 173 4.63 20.95 11.56
C ASP A 173 3.73 20.98 10.30
N LEU A 174 3.65 19.87 9.56
CA LEU A 174 2.82 19.75 8.37
C LEU A 174 1.32 19.70 8.69
N SER A 175 0.92 19.09 9.80
CA SER A 175 -0.49 19.03 10.21
C SER A 175 -1.09 20.42 10.47
N LEU A 176 -0.27 21.40 10.87
CA LEU A 176 -0.71 22.74 11.15
C LEU A 176 -0.90 23.60 9.89
N ILE A 177 -0.34 23.21 8.76
CA ILE A 177 -0.41 23.98 7.50
C ILE A 177 -1.83 23.90 6.89
N HIS A 178 -2.62 22.90 7.24
CA HIS A 178 -3.96 22.63 6.69
C HIS A 178 -5.11 23.15 7.57
N ILE A 179 -4.80 23.69 8.71
CA ILE A 179 -5.75 24.34 9.59
C ILE A 179 -5.72 25.84 9.36
#